data_ad69a123d95beca8f9d2282c0c1926aa
#
_entry.id   ad69a123d95beca8f9d2282c0c1926aa
#
_cell.length_a   1.000
_cell.length_b   1.000
_cell.length_c   1.000
_cell.angle_alpha   90.00
_cell.angle_beta   90.00
_cell.angle_gamma   90.00
#
_symmetry.space_group_name_H-M   'P 1'
#
loop_
_entity.id
_entity.type
_entity.pdbx_description
1 polymer ?
#
loop_
_entity_poly.entity_id
_entity_poly.type
_entity_poly.pdbx_seq_one_letter_code
_entity_poly.pdbx_strand_id
1 'polypeptide(L)'
;LGKKELKKFSNGSWTEFNISAGKPNLSFGLSDIIIDRNNTLWIGTRGDGVIAFNENGNRIKGLTTTPTQGGLPKMRVLSLASDTENRIWIGTISGLVVFNNASGVFDADVLDAQPIIILDDGTPRKLLGDETVNTIAVDGANNKWFGTENGGVTYTNPSGQNTIANFSKQNSPIPSDRIVKIAVDKDTGKVFFATDKGIVAYNSNVAPFGDSLGEVYAYPNPVRKFHDIVTIDGRNGTNLPKGTNVKILDVAGNLVYESNVVEGQQLQGGKVIWDKKNLAGTYVASGIYVVLLANEDASETSTTKIAIIN
;
A
#
# COMPACT_ATOMS: atom_id res chain seq x y z
N LEU A 1 13.51 -33.61 -13.85
CA LEU A 1 12.62 -32.64 -13.19
C LEU A 1 13.21 -32.39 -11.81
N GLY A 2 13.86 -31.21 -11.63
CA GLY A 2 14.49 -30.86 -10.35
C GLY A 2 13.48 -30.83 -9.22
N LYS A 3 13.90 -31.22 -8.02
CA LYS A 3 13.12 -31.07 -6.80
C LYS A 3 12.72 -29.60 -6.65
N LYS A 4 11.46 -29.32 -6.38
CA LYS A 4 10.93 -27.97 -6.18
C LYS A 4 11.18 -27.57 -4.73
N GLU A 5 12.39 -27.09 -4.48
CA GLU A 5 12.87 -26.70 -3.17
C GLU A 5 13.09 -25.20 -3.12
N LEU A 6 12.88 -24.59 -1.98
CA LEU A 6 13.34 -23.26 -1.69
C LEU A 6 14.82 -23.33 -1.32
N LYS A 7 15.66 -22.48 -1.93
CA LYS A 7 17.07 -22.41 -1.63
C LYS A 7 17.43 -21.04 -1.13
N LYS A 8 18.13 -20.99 -0.01
CA LYS A 8 18.66 -19.77 0.58
C LYS A 8 20.19 -19.78 0.48
N PHE A 9 20.78 -18.70 -0.04
CA PHE A 9 22.21 -18.47 0.02
C PHE A 9 22.53 -17.54 1.20
N SER A 10 23.40 -17.99 2.10
CA SER A 10 23.85 -17.21 3.26
C SER A 10 25.23 -17.65 3.67
N ASN A 11 26.11 -16.69 4.00
CA ASN A 11 27.47 -16.96 4.47
C ASN A 11 28.27 -17.90 3.56
N GLY A 12 28.14 -17.75 2.24
CA GLY A 12 28.86 -18.54 1.25
C GLY A 12 28.34 -19.97 1.02
N SER A 13 27.22 -20.35 1.63
CA SER A 13 26.63 -21.68 1.51
C SER A 13 25.16 -21.65 1.12
N TRP A 14 24.68 -22.74 0.50
CA TRP A 14 23.27 -22.95 0.17
C TRP A 14 22.59 -23.85 1.19
N THR A 15 21.43 -23.44 1.66
CA THR A 15 20.52 -24.26 2.46
C THR A 15 19.28 -24.57 1.65
N GLU A 16 18.81 -25.82 1.69
CA GLU A 16 17.62 -26.27 0.96
C GLU A 16 16.47 -26.49 1.95
N PHE A 17 15.25 -26.02 1.58
CA PHE A 17 14.03 -26.21 2.36
C PHE A 17 12.99 -26.88 1.47
N ASN A 18 12.39 -27.95 1.99
CA ASN A 18 11.26 -28.60 1.33
C ASN A 18 9.97 -27.84 1.66
N ILE A 19 9.39 -27.16 0.67
CA ILE A 19 8.17 -26.37 0.82
C ILE A 19 6.91 -27.07 0.27
N SER A 20 6.97 -28.36 0.00
CA SER A 20 5.85 -29.08 -0.62
C SER A 20 4.63 -29.25 0.30
N ALA A 21 4.74 -28.87 1.59
CA ALA A 21 3.63 -28.84 2.57
C ALA A 21 2.71 -30.09 2.54
N GLY A 22 3.29 -31.27 2.38
CA GLY A 22 2.53 -32.53 2.25
C GLY A 22 1.85 -32.73 0.89
N LYS A 23 2.04 -31.83 -0.07
CA LYS A 23 1.61 -31.96 -1.47
C LYS A 23 2.82 -32.31 -2.33
N PRO A 24 2.95 -33.57 -2.79
CA PRO A 24 4.15 -34.05 -3.47
C PRO A 24 4.43 -33.43 -4.84
N ASN A 25 3.51 -32.65 -5.38
CA ASN A 25 3.59 -32.12 -6.73
C ASN A 25 3.24 -30.62 -6.80
N LEU A 26 4.21 -29.74 -6.52
CA LEU A 26 4.15 -28.36 -7.03
C LEU A 26 4.31 -28.39 -8.56
N SER A 27 3.38 -29.05 -9.25
CA SER A 27 3.51 -29.38 -10.67
C SER A 27 3.44 -28.17 -11.59
N PHE A 28 2.83 -27.07 -11.12
CA PHE A 28 2.52 -25.93 -11.97
C PHE A 28 3.49 -24.75 -11.85
N GLY A 29 4.50 -24.82 -10.96
CA GLY A 29 5.48 -23.78 -10.76
C GLY A 29 5.02 -22.66 -9.81
N LEU A 30 5.94 -21.77 -9.52
CA LEU A 30 5.75 -20.61 -8.65
C LEU A 30 5.38 -19.38 -9.48
N SER A 31 4.65 -18.44 -8.89
CA SER A 31 4.21 -17.22 -9.55
C SER A 31 4.77 -15.96 -8.91
N ASP A 32 4.67 -15.84 -7.59
CA ASP A 32 5.11 -14.67 -6.85
C ASP A 32 5.66 -15.08 -5.47
N ILE A 33 6.47 -14.22 -4.86
CA ILE A 33 7.04 -14.43 -3.54
C ILE A 33 7.16 -13.11 -2.80
N ILE A 34 6.68 -13.07 -1.57
CA ILE A 34 6.83 -11.93 -0.67
C ILE A 34 7.27 -12.38 0.72
N ILE A 35 7.81 -11.46 1.50
CA ILE A 35 8.16 -11.67 2.91
C ILE A 35 7.30 -10.72 3.74
N ASP A 36 6.63 -11.24 4.78
CA ASP A 36 5.86 -10.45 5.71
C ASP A 36 6.72 -9.92 6.88
N ARG A 37 6.11 -9.16 7.80
CA ARG A 37 6.79 -8.59 8.97
C ARG A 37 7.30 -9.63 9.97
N ASN A 38 6.77 -10.85 9.92
CA ASN A 38 7.18 -11.97 10.79
C ASN A 38 8.26 -12.85 10.14
N ASN A 39 8.87 -12.38 9.04
CA ASN A 39 9.79 -13.13 8.21
C ASN A 39 9.18 -14.44 7.65
N THR A 40 7.87 -14.48 7.48
CA THR A 40 7.20 -15.57 6.77
C THR A 40 7.25 -15.30 5.27
N LEU A 41 7.76 -16.27 4.50
CA LEU A 41 7.66 -16.26 3.05
C LEU A 41 6.27 -16.71 2.65
N TRP A 42 5.63 -15.90 1.81
CA TRP A 42 4.38 -16.22 1.16
C TRP A 42 4.67 -16.47 -0.31
N ILE A 43 4.35 -17.66 -0.77
CA ILE A 43 4.72 -18.16 -2.09
C ILE A 43 3.44 -18.48 -2.86
N GLY A 44 3.18 -17.71 -3.90
CA GLY A 44 2.09 -17.97 -4.83
C GLY A 44 2.45 -19.10 -5.80
N THR A 45 1.49 -19.96 -6.09
CA THR A 45 1.68 -21.06 -7.02
C THR A 45 0.70 -20.97 -8.19
N ARG A 46 1.07 -21.58 -9.31
CA ARG A 46 0.22 -21.58 -10.50
C ARG A 46 -0.87 -22.67 -10.50
N GLY A 47 -1.06 -23.38 -9.38
CA GLY A 47 -2.07 -24.45 -9.32
C GLY A 47 -2.29 -25.07 -7.96
N ASP A 48 -1.51 -24.68 -6.94
CA ASP A 48 -1.56 -25.28 -5.59
C ASP A 48 -1.91 -24.25 -4.49
N GLY A 49 -2.40 -23.07 -4.86
CA GLY A 49 -2.76 -22.00 -3.92
C GLY A 49 -1.56 -21.20 -3.44
N VAL A 50 -1.52 -20.88 -2.14
CA VAL A 50 -0.44 -20.15 -1.48
C VAL A 50 0.23 -21.05 -0.46
N ILE A 51 1.56 -20.95 -0.37
CA ILE A 51 2.36 -21.60 0.68
C ILE A 51 2.94 -20.52 1.58
N ALA A 52 2.67 -20.62 2.87
CA ALA A 52 3.35 -19.86 3.91
C ALA A 52 4.50 -20.72 4.47
N PHE A 53 5.70 -20.15 4.51
CA PHE A 53 6.90 -20.82 5.04
C PHE A 53 7.65 -19.89 5.98
N ASN A 54 8.01 -20.38 7.15
CA ASN A 54 8.89 -19.68 8.08
C ASN A 54 10.08 -20.56 8.43
N GLU A 55 11.30 -20.05 8.20
CA GLU A 55 12.56 -20.76 8.45
C GLU A 55 12.72 -21.09 9.94
N ASN A 56 12.27 -20.17 10.81
CA ASN A 56 12.27 -20.41 12.24
C ASN A 56 11.27 -21.51 12.59
N GLY A 57 11.78 -22.66 13.03
CA GLY A 57 11.00 -23.85 13.28
C GLY A 57 10.60 -24.65 12.04
N ASN A 58 11.07 -24.28 10.84
CA ASN A 58 10.75 -24.97 9.58
C ASN A 58 9.23 -25.18 9.40
N ARG A 59 8.45 -24.12 9.67
CA ARG A 59 6.98 -24.16 9.67
C ARG A 59 6.43 -23.94 8.27
N ILE A 60 5.49 -24.78 7.87
CA ILE A 60 4.88 -24.72 6.53
C ILE A 60 3.37 -24.83 6.67
N LYS A 61 2.64 -24.02 5.92
CA LYS A 61 1.18 -24.09 5.80
C LYS A 61 0.75 -23.78 4.37
N GLY A 62 -0.23 -24.52 3.86
CA GLY A 62 -0.83 -24.28 2.55
C GLY A 62 -2.21 -23.63 2.69
N LEU A 63 -2.51 -22.64 1.84
CA LEU A 63 -3.83 -22.05 1.67
C LEU A 63 -4.39 -22.48 0.31
N THR A 64 -5.60 -23.04 0.32
CA THR A 64 -6.27 -23.60 -0.85
C THR A 64 -7.66 -23.00 -1.06
N THR A 65 -8.41 -23.49 -2.02
CA THR A 65 -9.82 -23.10 -2.24
C THR A 65 -10.78 -23.73 -1.24
N THR A 66 -10.31 -24.67 -0.44
CA THR A 66 -11.16 -25.36 0.54
C THR A 66 -11.51 -24.43 1.69
N PRO A 67 -12.79 -24.31 2.10
CA PRO A 67 -13.18 -23.58 3.29
C PRO A 67 -12.40 -24.04 4.51
N THR A 68 -12.07 -23.13 5.41
CA THR A 68 -11.21 -23.29 6.60
C THR A 68 -9.73 -23.59 6.31
N GLN A 69 -9.37 -23.84 5.04
CA GLN A 69 -8.00 -24.14 4.61
C GLN A 69 -7.46 -23.12 3.59
N GLY A 70 -7.97 -21.91 3.60
CA GLY A 70 -7.53 -20.81 2.72
C GLY A 70 -8.67 -20.01 2.13
N GLY A 71 -9.79 -20.65 1.75
CA GLY A 71 -10.93 -19.95 1.17
C GLY A 71 -10.60 -19.19 -0.12
N LEU A 72 -9.53 -19.55 -0.82
CA LEU A 72 -9.09 -18.85 -2.03
C LEU A 72 -10.14 -18.98 -3.14
N PRO A 73 -10.37 -17.94 -3.95
CA PRO A 73 -11.32 -18.03 -5.07
C PRO A 73 -10.85 -19.01 -6.15
N LYS A 74 -9.53 -19.09 -6.36
CA LYS A 74 -8.90 -20.04 -7.32
C LYS A 74 -7.55 -20.51 -6.80
N MET A 75 -7.15 -21.72 -7.18
CA MET A 75 -5.85 -22.30 -6.84
C MET A 75 -4.67 -21.65 -7.58
N ARG A 76 -4.94 -21.03 -8.74
CA ARG A 76 -3.90 -20.33 -9.51
C ARG A 76 -3.77 -18.91 -9.00
N VAL A 77 -2.72 -18.70 -8.22
CA VAL A 77 -2.32 -17.39 -7.68
C VAL A 77 -1.39 -16.72 -8.68
N LEU A 78 -1.54 -15.43 -8.90
CA LEU A 78 -0.71 -14.65 -9.82
C LEU A 78 0.13 -13.60 -9.08
N SER A 79 -0.42 -13.02 -8.02
CA SER A 79 0.22 -11.92 -7.31
C SER A 79 -0.05 -11.98 -5.80
N LEU A 80 0.93 -11.50 -5.05
CA LEU A 80 0.89 -11.37 -3.60
C LEU A 80 1.40 -9.99 -3.19
N ALA A 81 0.86 -9.42 -2.13
CA ALA A 81 1.42 -8.25 -1.47
C ALA A 81 1.16 -8.32 0.05
N SER A 82 2.15 -7.92 0.85
CA SER A 82 1.97 -7.64 2.28
C SER A 82 1.79 -6.16 2.47
N ASP A 83 0.81 -5.77 3.26
CA ASP A 83 0.55 -4.38 3.58
C ASP A 83 1.14 -3.95 4.94
N THR A 84 0.96 -2.67 5.31
CA THR A 84 1.51 -2.14 6.56
C THR A 84 0.83 -2.69 7.82
N GLU A 85 -0.32 -3.34 7.71
CA GLU A 85 -1.00 -4.05 8.80
C GLU A 85 -0.67 -5.56 8.82
N ASN A 86 0.29 -5.98 7.99
CA ASN A 86 0.67 -7.38 7.81
C ASN A 86 -0.46 -8.27 7.28
N ARG A 87 -1.40 -7.70 6.52
CA ARG A 87 -2.40 -8.47 5.77
C ARG A 87 -1.80 -8.92 4.45
N ILE A 88 -2.14 -10.12 4.02
CA ILE A 88 -1.67 -10.68 2.75
C ILE A 88 -2.77 -10.55 1.70
N TRP A 89 -2.54 -9.74 0.71
CA TRP A 89 -3.39 -9.55 -0.45
C TRP A 89 -3.04 -10.59 -1.51
N ILE A 90 -4.04 -11.31 -2.00
CA ILE A 90 -3.86 -12.48 -2.87
C ILE A 90 -4.69 -12.28 -4.14
N GLY A 91 -4.01 -12.07 -5.24
CA GLY A 91 -4.61 -11.99 -6.58
C GLY A 91 -4.54 -13.32 -7.30
N THR A 92 -5.68 -13.76 -7.82
CA THR A 92 -5.81 -15.03 -8.55
C THR A 92 -6.25 -14.80 -10.00
N ILE A 93 -6.36 -15.87 -10.78
CA ILE A 93 -6.89 -15.79 -12.15
C ILE A 93 -8.38 -15.39 -12.22
N SER A 94 -9.09 -15.38 -11.09
CA SER A 94 -10.47 -14.93 -10.99
C SER A 94 -10.76 -14.61 -9.52
N GLY A 95 -10.52 -13.36 -9.17
CA GLY A 95 -10.81 -12.81 -7.86
C GLY A 95 -9.61 -12.38 -7.03
N LEU A 96 -9.88 -11.41 -6.16
CA LEU A 96 -9.01 -10.84 -5.14
C LEU A 96 -9.53 -11.20 -3.76
N VAL A 97 -8.64 -11.62 -2.87
CA VAL A 97 -8.95 -11.84 -1.45
C VAL A 97 -7.83 -11.33 -0.55
N VAL A 98 -8.14 -11.13 0.73
CA VAL A 98 -7.19 -10.71 1.76
C VAL A 98 -7.18 -11.74 2.89
N PHE A 99 -6.00 -12.19 3.27
CA PHE A 99 -5.77 -13.01 4.45
C PHE A 99 -5.31 -12.09 5.60
N ASN A 100 -6.17 -11.92 6.60
CA ASN A 100 -5.99 -10.92 7.66
C ASN A 100 -5.10 -11.40 8.81
N ASN A 101 -4.97 -12.71 9.02
CA ASN A 101 -4.25 -13.28 10.17
C ASN A 101 -2.90 -13.89 9.76
N ALA A 102 -2.03 -13.10 9.11
CA ALA A 102 -0.73 -13.60 8.68
C ALA A 102 0.14 -14.10 9.84
N SER A 103 0.09 -13.41 10.99
CA SER A 103 0.87 -13.80 12.18
C SER A 103 0.44 -15.15 12.77
N GLY A 104 -0.85 -15.50 12.66
CA GLY A 104 -1.41 -16.75 13.16
C GLY A 104 -1.49 -17.89 12.13
N VAL A 105 -0.92 -17.73 10.94
CA VAL A 105 -1.10 -18.67 9.82
C VAL A 105 -0.73 -20.11 10.14
N PHE A 106 0.24 -20.33 11.02
CA PHE A 106 0.70 -21.67 11.38
C PHE A 106 -0.09 -22.30 12.52
N ASP A 107 -0.80 -21.51 13.32
CA ASP A 107 -1.42 -21.94 14.57
C ASP A 107 -2.95 -21.90 14.53
N ALA A 108 -3.54 -21.17 13.55
CA ALA A 108 -4.97 -21.06 13.43
C ALA A 108 -5.61 -22.31 12.81
N ASP A 109 -6.76 -22.71 13.35
CA ASP A 109 -7.58 -23.82 12.82
C ASP A 109 -8.33 -23.42 11.55
N VAL A 110 -8.70 -22.13 11.45
CA VAL A 110 -9.41 -21.57 10.29
C VAL A 110 -8.53 -20.55 9.59
N LEU A 111 -8.31 -20.73 8.30
CA LEU A 111 -7.37 -19.96 7.46
C LEU A 111 -8.07 -19.30 6.26
N ASP A 112 -9.28 -18.82 6.40
CA ASP A 112 -10.00 -18.27 5.25
C ASP A 112 -9.60 -16.84 4.93
N ALA A 113 -9.10 -16.63 3.71
CA ALA A 113 -8.99 -15.31 3.11
C ALA A 113 -10.38 -14.76 2.76
N GLN A 114 -10.57 -13.46 2.91
CA GLN A 114 -11.86 -12.80 2.76
C GLN A 114 -11.88 -11.91 1.52
N PRO A 115 -12.98 -11.91 0.74
CA PRO A 115 -13.16 -10.92 -0.31
C PRO A 115 -13.38 -9.52 0.30
N ILE A 116 -12.93 -8.50 -0.40
CA ILE A 116 -13.28 -7.11 -0.07
C ILE A 116 -14.63 -6.79 -0.68
N ILE A 117 -15.57 -6.33 0.15
CA ILE A 117 -16.90 -5.91 -0.31
C ILE A 117 -16.90 -4.40 -0.49
N ILE A 118 -17.24 -3.96 -1.69
CA ILE A 118 -17.43 -2.57 -2.07
C ILE A 118 -18.92 -2.32 -2.34
N LEU A 119 -19.35 -1.07 -2.26
CA LEU A 119 -20.68 -0.64 -2.70
C LEU A 119 -20.52 -0.02 -4.11
N ASP A 120 -21.16 -0.65 -5.09
CA ASP A 120 -21.25 -0.16 -6.46
C ASP A 120 -22.70 0.22 -6.72
N ASP A 121 -22.96 1.53 -6.84
CA ASP A 121 -24.32 2.09 -6.90
C ASP A 121 -25.25 1.56 -5.79
N GLY A 122 -24.72 1.45 -4.56
CA GLY A 122 -25.44 0.93 -3.40
C GLY A 122 -25.59 -0.60 -3.36
N THR A 123 -25.11 -1.32 -4.36
CA THR A 123 -25.16 -2.79 -4.41
C THR A 123 -23.84 -3.37 -3.92
N PRO A 124 -23.83 -4.28 -2.90
CA PRO A 124 -22.61 -4.95 -2.48
C PRO A 124 -22.02 -5.84 -3.56
N ARG A 125 -20.75 -5.62 -3.89
CA ARG A 125 -19.98 -6.43 -4.84
C ARG A 125 -18.59 -6.76 -4.28
N LYS A 126 -17.99 -7.83 -4.77
CA LYS A 126 -16.60 -8.14 -4.46
C LYS A 126 -15.67 -7.26 -5.30
N LEU A 127 -14.74 -6.57 -4.67
CA LEU A 127 -13.68 -5.86 -5.39
C LEU A 127 -12.92 -6.85 -6.27
N LEU A 128 -12.88 -6.61 -7.57
CA LEU A 128 -12.21 -7.45 -8.57
C LEU A 128 -12.59 -8.95 -8.46
N GLY A 129 -13.88 -9.24 -8.10
CA GLY A 129 -14.32 -10.59 -7.74
C GLY A 129 -14.19 -11.62 -8.83
N ASP A 130 -14.31 -11.22 -10.12
CA ASP A 130 -14.20 -12.09 -11.27
C ASP A 130 -13.00 -11.73 -12.19
N GLU A 131 -12.20 -10.73 -11.77
CA GLU A 131 -11.07 -10.27 -12.55
C GLU A 131 -9.81 -11.12 -12.33
N THR A 132 -9.01 -11.24 -13.37
CA THR A 132 -7.65 -11.78 -13.24
C THR A 132 -6.72 -10.70 -12.72
N VAL A 133 -6.21 -10.86 -11.50
CA VAL A 133 -5.35 -9.90 -10.81
C VAL A 133 -3.88 -10.27 -10.99
N ASN A 134 -3.24 -9.69 -12.00
CA ASN A 134 -1.88 -10.02 -12.41
C ASN A 134 -0.82 -9.49 -11.44
N THR A 135 -1.08 -8.36 -10.79
CA THR A 135 -0.11 -7.69 -9.92
C THR A 135 -0.80 -6.86 -8.86
N ILE A 136 -0.21 -6.83 -7.67
CA ILE A 136 -0.63 -6.02 -6.54
C ILE A 136 0.58 -5.24 -6.06
N ALA A 137 0.42 -3.94 -5.79
CA ALA A 137 1.43 -3.12 -5.14
C ALA A 137 0.80 -2.30 -4.02
N VAL A 138 1.59 -2.02 -2.98
CA VAL A 138 1.21 -1.21 -1.82
C VAL A 138 2.09 0.02 -1.81
N ASP A 139 1.48 1.20 -1.74
CA ASP A 139 2.21 2.47 -1.68
C ASP A 139 2.57 2.88 -0.25
N GLY A 140 3.26 4.00 -0.12
CA GLY A 140 3.73 4.50 1.16
C GLY A 140 2.63 4.87 2.16
N ALA A 141 1.42 5.16 1.69
CA ALA A 141 0.24 5.43 2.52
C ALA A 141 -0.65 4.18 2.73
N ASN A 142 -0.11 2.99 2.45
CA ASN A 142 -0.84 1.73 2.54
C ASN A 142 -2.00 1.57 1.54
N ASN A 143 -2.14 2.44 0.54
CA ASN A 143 -3.13 2.24 -0.50
C ASN A 143 -2.74 1.08 -1.42
N LYS A 144 -3.69 0.52 -2.12
CA LYS A 144 -3.51 -0.68 -2.95
C LYS A 144 -3.68 -0.35 -4.43
N TRP A 145 -2.75 -0.83 -5.22
CA TRP A 145 -2.73 -0.75 -6.66
C TRP A 145 -2.88 -2.14 -7.25
N PHE A 146 -3.94 -2.37 -7.99
CA PHE A 146 -4.24 -3.66 -8.61
C PHE A 146 -4.15 -3.53 -10.13
N GLY A 147 -3.31 -4.36 -10.74
CA GLY A 147 -3.25 -4.46 -12.19
C GLY A 147 -3.92 -5.76 -12.65
N THR A 148 -4.83 -5.63 -13.62
CA THR A 148 -5.65 -6.74 -14.12
C THR A 148 -5.28 -7.14 -15.54
N GLU A 149 -5.85 -8.26 -16.00
CA GLU A 149 -5.65 -8.74 -17.36
C GLU A 149 -6.36 -7.88 -18.40
N ASN A 150 -7.57 -7.35 -18.07
CA ASN A 150 -8.41 -6.66 -19.05
C ASN A 150 -9.01 -5.33 -18.56
N GLY A 151 -8.92 -5.03 -17.26
CA GLY A 151 -9.56 -3.85 -16.65
C GLY A 151 -8.60 -2.68 -16.34
N GLY A 152 -7.33 -2.79 -16.74
CA GLY A 152 -6.33 -1.76 -16.43
C GLY A 152 -5.90 -1.79 -14.97
N VAL A 153 -5.77 -0.60 -14.36
CA VAL A 153 -5.33 -0.42 -12.98
C VAL A 153 -6.48 0.08 -12.11
N THR A 154 -6.71 -0.57 -10.98
CA THR A 154 -7.59 -0.07 -9.91
C THR A 154 -6.74 0.39 -8.72
N TYR A 155 -6.98 1.62 -8.25
CA TYR A 155 -6.33 2.22 -7.11
C TYR A 155 -7.32 2.43 -5.98
N THR A 156 -7.04 1.90 -4.78
CA THR A 156 -7.95 1.93 -3.65
C THR A 156 -7.29 2.46 -2.39
N ASN A 157 -8.12 2.84 -1.41
CA ASN A 157 -7.69 3.16 -0.05
C ASN A 157 -7.09 1.92 0.66
N PRO A 158 -6.51 2.06 1.87
CA PRO A 158 -5.88 0.96 2.60
C PRO A 158 -6.76 -0.26 2.87
N SER A 159 -8.06 -0.07 3.08
CA SER A 159 -9.00 -1.19 3.29
C SER A 159 -9.42 -1.88 1.99
N GLY A 160 -9.19 -1.26 0.83
CA GLY A 160 -9.71 -1.72 -0.46
C GLY A 160 -11.18 -1.41 -0.71
N GLN A 161 -11.90 -0.85 0.27
CA GLN A 161 -13.35 -0.64 0.17
C GLN A 161 -13.74 0.58 -0.68
N ASN A 162 -12.83 1.56 -0.80
CA ASN A 162 -13.08 2.76 -1.59
C ASN A 162 -12.09 2.83 -2.75
N THR A 163 -12.61 2.82 -3.96
CA THR A 163 -11.84 3.08 -5.17
C THR A 163 -11.53 4.57 -5.27
N ILE A 164 -10.24 4.90 -5.37
CA ILE A 164 -9.72 6.26 -5.50
C ILE A 164 -9.66 6.65 -6.97
N ALA A 165 -9.17 5.74 -7.82
CA ALA A 165 -9.07 5.93 -9.25
C ALA A 165 -9.03 4.61 -10.02
N ASN A 166 -9.46 4.65 -11.27
CA ASN A 166 -9.29 3.59 -12.23
C ASN A 166 -8.58 4.14 -13.48
N PHE A 167 -7.62 3.40 -14.01
CA PHE A 167 -6.87 3.76 -15.20
C PHE A 167 -7.08 2.71 -16.28
N SER A 168 -7.64 3.11 -17.39
CA SER A 168 -7.85 2.28 -18.58
C SER A 168 -7.46 3.05 -19.84
N LYS A 169 -7.36 2.39 -20.96
CA LYS A 169 -7.15 3.04 -22.27
C LYS A 169 -8.20 4.08 -22.62
N GLN A 170 -9.39 3.98 -22.03
CA GLN A 170 -10.49 4.90 -22.30
C GLN A 170 -10.37 6.22 -21.56
N ASN A 171 -9.70 6.23 -20.38
CA ASN A 171 -9.66 7.39 -19.50
C ASN A 171 -8.25 7.85 -19.13
N SER A 172 -7.21 7.17 -19.63
CA SER A 172 -5.82 7.48 -19.27
C SER A 172 -4.86 7.13 -20.44
N PRO A 173 -3.62 7.61 -20.43
CA PRO A 173 -2.63 7.37 -21.48
C PRO A 173 -1.97 5.99 -21.41
N ILE A 174 -2.49 5.04 -20.61
CA ILE A 174 -1.91 3.69 -20.59
C ILE A 174 -2.10 3.01 -21.98
N PRO A 175 -1.05 2.36 -22.52
CA PRO A 175 -1.09 1.83 -23.87
C PRO A 175 -1.92 0.54 -23.99
N SER A 176 -2.24 -0.12 -22.87
CA SER A 176 -3.03 -1.35 -22.82
C SER A 176 -3.72 -1.51 -21.48
N ASP A 177 -4.91 -2.13 -21.46
CA ASP A 177 -5.63 -2.51 -20.25
C ASP A 177 -5.05 -3.78 -19.61
N ARG A 178 -4.16 -4.48 -20.31
CA ARG A 178 -3.43 -5.62 -19.79
C ARG A 178 -2.22 -5.16 -19.02
N ILE A 179 -2.32 -5.19 -17.70
CA ILE A 179 -1.23 -4.82 -16.79
C ILE A 179 -0.43 -6.06 -16.44
N VAL A 180 0.88 -5.99 -16.68
CA VAL A 180 1.82 -7.08 -16.39
C VAL A 180 2.43 -6.93 -15.01
N LYS A 181 2.84 -5.69 -14.65
CA LYS A 181 3.44 -5.39 -13.34
C LYS A 181 3.17 -3.94 -12.93
N ILE A 182 2.96 -3.74 -11.66
CA ILE A 182 2.97 -2.42 -11.01
C ILE A 182 4.15 -2.37 -10.05
N ALA A 183 4.90 -1.28 -10.10
CA ALA A 183 6.00 -1.00 -9.18
C ALA A 183 5.82 0.41 -8.59
N VAL A 184 5.97 0.53 -7.28
CA VAL A 184 5.94 1.80 -6.57
C VAL A 184 7.36 2.18 -6.19
N ASP A 185 7.78 3.36 -6.62
CA ASP A 185 8.98 3.99 -6.11
C ASP A 185 8.65 4.63 -4.75
N LYS A 186 9.18 4.04 -3.70
CA LYS A 186 8.88 4.44 -2.32
C LYS A 186 9.45 5.82 -1.98
N ASP A 187 10.52 6.25 -2.65
CA ASP A 187 11.16 7.52 -2.35
C ASP A 187 10.42 8.70 -2.99
N THR A 188 9.96 8.54 -4.23
CA THR A 188 9.30 9.63 -4.97
C THR A 188 7.78 9.52 -5.01
N GLY A 189 7.20 8.40 -4.60
CA GLY A 189 5.77 8.10 -4.74
C GLY A 189 5.32 7.88 -6.19
N LYS A 190 6.24 7.73 -7.15
CA LYS A 190 5.89 7.38 -8.52
C LYS A 190 5.44 5.94 -8.62
N VAL A 191 4.41 5.70 -9.39
CA VAL A 191 3.89 4.37 -9.67
C VAL A 191 4.07 4.05 -11.15
N PHE A 192 4.74 2.97 -11.46
CA PHE A 192 5.00 2.52 -12.81
C PHE A 192 4.04 1.40 -13.18
N PHE A 193 3.34 1.56 -14.30
CA PHE A 193 2.46 0.55 -14.89
C PHE A 193 3.16 -0.06 -16.11
N ALA A 194 3.63 -1.29 -15.97
CA ALA A 194 4.12 -2.07 -17.10
C ALA A 194 2.95 -2.83 -17.72
N THR A 195 2.68 -2.54 -18.98
CA THR A 195 1.68 -3.21 -19.79
C THR A 195 2.35 -4.12 -20.82
N ASP A 196 1.61 -4.92 -21.55
CA ASP A 196 2.11 -5.69 -22.69
C ASP A 196 2.53 -4.82 -23.90
N LYS A 197 2.25 -3.49 -23.87
CA LYS A 197 2.55 -2.55 -24.95
C LYS A 197 3.44 -1.37 -24.57
N GLY A 198 3.93 -1.33 -23.34
CA GLY A 198 4.80 -0.26 -22.89
C GLY A 198 4.65 0.04 -21.41
N ILE A 199 5.41 1.03 -20.93
CA ILE A 199 5.46 1.44 -19.52
C ILE A 199 5.02 2.89 -19.42
N VAL A 200 4.16 3.18 -18.43
CA VAL A 200 3.73 4.53 -18.06
C VAL A 200 4.04 4.77 -16.60
N ALA A 201 4.45 5.98 -16.25
CA ALA A 201 4.62 6.41 -14.88
C ALA A 201 3.47 7.35 -14.47
N TYR A 202 2.89 7.10 -13.32
CA TYR A 202 1.90 7.97 -12.67
C TYR A 202 2.53 8.60 -11.43
N ASN A 203 2.42 9.92 -11.29
CA ASN A 203 2.90 10.62 -10.12
C ASN A 203 1.78 10.69 -9.07
N SER A 204 1.77 9.76 -8.13
CA SER A 204 0.75 9.71 -7.07
C SER A 204 0.93 10.77 -6.00
N ASN A 205 2.13 11.38 -5.91
CA ASN A 205 2.52 12.31 -4.84
C ASN A 205 2.39 11.73 -3.42
N VAL A 206 2.25 10.43 -3.28
CA VAL A 206 2.17 9.75 -1.98
C VAL A 206 3.57 9.50 -1.46
N ALA A 207 3.88 10.04 -0.27
CA ALA A 207 5.12 9.79 0.44
C ALA A 207 4.96 8.62 1.44
N PRO A 208 5.99 7.82 1.72
CA PRO A 208 5.95 6.87 2.82
C PRO A 208 5.83 7.60 4.16
N PHE A 209 5.36 6.92 5.21
CA PHE A 209 5.42 7.47 6.56
C PHE A 209 6.86 7.43 7.07
N GLY A 210 7.22 8.44 7.88
CA GLY A 210 8.49 8.46 8.61
C GLY A 210 8.44 7.57 9.85
N ASP A 211 9.63 7.22 10.36
CA ASP A 211 9.76 6.41 11.59
C ASP A 211 9.74 7.29 12.86
N SER A 212 10.14 8.56 12.74
CA SER A 212 10.21 9.52 13.85
C SER A 212 9.96 10.95 13.36
N LEU A 213 9.50 11.82 14.27
CA LEU A 213 9.27 13.23 14.00
C LEU A 213 10.54 14.04 14.16
N GLY A 214 11.27 14.24 13.05
CA GLY A 214 12.49 15.06 13.00
C GLY A 214 12.22 16.54 12.72
N GLU A 215 13.21 17.21 12.14
CA GLU A 215 13.03 18.56 11.61
C GLU A 215 11.99 18.58 10.50
N VAL A 216 11.12 19.58 10.53
CA VAL A 216 10.06 19.79 9.54
C VAL A 216 10.25 21.10 8.78
N TYR A 217 9.72 21.13 7.58
CA TYR A 217 9.71 22.34 6.76
C TYR A 217 8.39 22.44 6.00
N ALA A 218 8.13 23.65 5.51
CA ALA A 218 6.98 23.91 4.65
C ALA A 218 7.45 24.50 3.32
N TYR A 219 6.87 24.04 2.23
CA TYR A 219 7.21 24.55 0.89
C TYR A 219 5.97 24.60 -0.03
N PRO A 220 5.94 25.58 -0.98
CA PRO A 220 6.85 26.70 -1.10
C PRO A 220 6.78 27.65 0.11
N ASN A 221 7.89 28.32 0.45
CA ASN A 221 7.93 29.31 1.53
C ASN A 221 8.93 30.41 1.16
N PRO A 222 8.49 31.66 0.92
CA PRO A 222 7.14 32.19 1.09
C PRO A 222 6.14 31.64 0.07
N VAL A 223 4.90 31.49 0.52
CA VAL A 223 3.75 31.10 -0.31
C VAL A 223 3.20 32.33 -0.98
N ARG A 224 3.22 32.36 -2.30
CA ARG A 224 2.70 33.48 -3.11
C ARG A 224 1.29 33.18 -3.61
N LYS A 225 0.61 34.21 -4.11
CA LYS A 225 -0.77 34.14 -4.60
C LYS A 225 -0.99 32.99 -5.62
N PHE A 226 -0.03 32.73 -6.50
CA PHE A 226 -0.10 31.69 -7.54
C PHE A 226 0.22 30.30 -7.06
N HIS A 227 0.59 30.09 -5.80
CA HIS A 227 0.74 28.77 -5.22
C HIS A 227 -0.60 28.34 -4.62
N ASP A 228 -1.19 27.27 -5.11
CA ASP A 228 -2.49 26.79 -4.66
C ASP A 228 -2.41 26.06 -3.32
N ILE A 229 -1.27 25.45 -3.04
CA ILE A 229 -1.05 24.60 -1.87
C ILE A 229 0.29 24.90 -1.18
N VAL A 230 0.37 24.46 0.07
CA VAL A 230 1.61 24.40 0.88
C VAL A 230 1.76 22.96 1.37
N THR A 231 2.94 22.41 1.16
CA THR A 231 3.27 21.07 1.68
C THR A 231 4.08 21.21 2.97
N ILE A 232 3.72 20.45 4.00
CA ILE A 232 4.42 20.31 5.26
C ILE A 232 4.98 18.91 5.30
N ASP A 233 6.30 18.77 5.48
CA ASP A 233 7.01 17.51 5.34
C ASP A 233 8.22 17.44 6.29
N GLY A 234 8.74 16.25 6.50
CA GLY A 234 10.02 16.02 7.19
C GLY A 234 11.20 16.48 6.34
N ARG A 235 12.20 17.10 6.96
CA ARG A 235 13.41 17.55 6.26
C ARG A 235 14.30 16.35 5.88
N ASN A 236 15.01 16.48 4.76
CA ASN A 236 15.94 15.48 4.25
C ASN A 236 15.31 14.10 3.92
N GLY A 237 14.04 14.10 3.52
CA GLY A 237 13.34 12.88 3.13
C GLY A 237 12.91 11.99 4.30
N THR A 238 12.86 12.54 5.54
CA THR A 238 12.45 11.76 6.72
C THR A 238 10.95 11.50 6.75
N ASN A 239 10.15 12.30 6.05
CA ASN A 239 8.69 12.27 6.06
C ASN A 239 8.08 12.41 7.47
N LEU A 240 6.77 12.57 7.57
CA LEU A 240 6.08 12.64 8.86
C LEU A 240 5.61 11.24 9.29
N PRO A 241 5.77 10.87 10.57
CA PRO A 241 5.24 9.62 11.10
C PRO A 241 3.72 9.55 11.00
N LYS A 242 3.20 8.33 10.87
CA LYS A 242 1.76 8.08 11.02
C LYS A 242 1.29 8.53 12.40
N GLY A 243 0.12 9.13 12.49
CA GLY A 243 -0.45 9.65 13.74
C GLY A 243 -0.01 11.07 14.08
N THR A 244 0.95 11.67 13.35
CA THR A 244 1.37 13.05 13.61
C THR A 244 0.18 14.01 13.47
N ASN A 245 -0.12 14.75 14.54
CA ASN A 245 -1.06 15.88 14.52
C ASN A 245 -0.36 17.13 14.06
N VAL A 246 -0.95 17.85 13.10
CA VAL A 246 -0.41 19.08 12.50
C VAL A 246 -1.41 20.20 12.72
N LYS A 247 -1.01 21.24 13.47
CA LYS A 247 -1.79 22.45 13.71
C LYS A 247 -1.13 23.66 13.08
N ILE A 248 -1.91 24.49 12.39
CA ILE A 248 -1.45 25.75 11.85
C ILE A 248 -2.14 26.87 12.64
N LEU A 249 -1.36 27.74 13.23
CA LEU A 249 -1.81 28.86 14.06
C LEU A 249 -1.45 30.19 13.39
N ASP A 250 -2.27 31.21 13.61
CA ASP A 250 -1.89 32.59 13.30
C ASP A 250 -0.91 33.15 14.36
N VAL A 251 -0.44 34.39 14.18
CA VAL A 251 0.50 35.04 15.12
C VAL A 251 -0.12 35.36 16.48
N ALA A 252 -1.45 35.35 16.59
CA ALA A 252 -2.16 35.54 17.86
C ALA A 252 -2.39 34.21 18.59
N GLY A 253 -1.98 33.07 17.99
CA GLY A 253 -2.14 31.74 18.55
C GLY A 253 -3.52 31.09 18.26
N ASN A 254 -4.33 31.69 17.39
CA ASN A 254 -5.61 31.09 17.02
C ASN A 254 -5.39 29.93 16.04
N LEU A 255 -6.15 28.83 16.23
CA LEU A 255 -6.13 27.69 15.35
C LEU A 255 -6.74 28.04 14.00
N VAL A 256 -5.97 27.90 12.94
CA VAL A 256 -6.38 28.16 11.56
C VAL A 256 -6.73 26.89 10.83
N TYR A 257 -5.92 25.85 10.99
CA TYR A 257 -6.09 24.56 10.33
C TYR A 257 -5.54 23.45 11.21
N GLU A 258 -6.15 22.26 11.13
CA GLU A 258 -5.69 21.06 11.81
C GLU A 258 -5.87 19.84 10.91
N SER A 259 -4.89 18.95 10.92
CA SER A 259 -4.92 17.69 10.20
C SER A 259 -4.08 16.65 10.92
N ASN A 260 -4.35 15.37 10.64
CA ASN A 260 -3.55 14.27 11.12
C ASN A 260 -2.92 13.52 9.94
N VAL A 261 -1.70 13.04 10.12
CA VAL A 261 -1.02 12.15 9.18
C VAL A 261 -1.57 10.74 9.39
N VAL A 262 -2.58 10.37 8.62
CA VAL A 262 -3.28 9.09 8.76
C VAL A 262 -3.35 8.34 7.44
N GLU A 263 -3.45 7.02 7.50
CA GLU A 263 -3.62 6.19 6.31
C GLU A 263 -4.93 6.54 5.58
N GLY A 264 -4.82 6.76 4.28
CA GLY A 264 -5.97 6.81 3.35
C GLY A 264 -6.92 8.00 3.45
N GLN A 265 -6.74 8.93 4.37
CA GLN A 265 -7.62 10.10 4.45
C GLN A 265 -7.30 11.17 3.41
N GLN A 266 -6.04 11.33 3.09
CA GLN A 266 -5.57 12.18 2.00
C GLN A 266 -4.46 11.39 1.33
N LEU A 267 -4.39 11.36 0.02
CA LEU A 267 -3.44 10.57 -0.77
C LEU A 267 -1.96 10.99 -0.61
N GLN A 268 -1.54 11.39 0.60
CA GLN A 268 -0.31 12.13 0.84
C GLN A 268 0.72 11.34 1.63
N GLY A 269 0.29 10.30 2.37
CA GLY A 269 1.21 9.53 3.22
C GLY A 269 1.85 10.38 4.31
N GLY A 270 3.17 10.32 4.42
CA GLY A 270 3.96 11.01 5.45
C GLY A 270 4.17 12.51 5.24
N LYS A 271 3.22 13.24 4.64
CA LYS A 271 3.23 14.69 4.51
C LYS A 271 1.82 15.26 4.62
N VAL A 272 1.70 16.57 4.86
CA VAL A 272 0.42 17.28 4.89
C VAL A 272 0.40 18.35 3.81
N ILE A 273 -0.67 18.41 3.04
CA ILE A 273 -0.91 19.46 2.05
C ILE A 273 -2.03 20.37 2.57
N TRP A 274 -1.75 21.67 2.65
CA TRP A 274 -2.68 22.66 3.08
C TRP A 274 -3.05 23.59 1.90
N ASP A 275 -4.34 23.78 1.65
CA ASP A 275 -4.89 24.59 0.56
C ASP A 275 -5.03 26.07 0.91
N LYS A 276 -4.37 26.53 1.96
CA LYS A 276 -4.40 27.91 2.51
C LYS A 276 -5.78 28.35 3.01
N LYS A 277 -6.67 27.41 3.33
CA LYS A 277 -7.96 27.71 3.92
C LYS A 277 -7.97 27.45 5.42
N ASN A 278 -8.73 28.26 6.13
CA ASN A 278 -9.02 28.04 7.53
C ASN A 278 -10.10 26.96 7.72
N LEU A 279 -10.42 26.63 8.98
CA LEU A 279 -11.45 25.64 9.31
C LEU A 279 -12.86 26.00 8.79
N ALA A 280 -13.12 27.26 8.45
CA ALA A 280 -14.36 27.71 7.83
C ALA A 280 -14.33 27.65 6.28
N GLY A 281 -13.24 27.12 5.68
CA GLY A 281 -13.10 27.03 4.23
C GLY A 281 -12.72 28.35 3.52
N THR A 282 -12.38 29.40 4.28
CA THR A 282 -12.00 30.72 3.74
C THR A 282 -10.48 30.81 3.61
N TYR A 283 -9.98 31.38 2.50
CA TYR A 283 -8.57 31.63 2.31
C TYR A 283 -8.00 32.56 3.39
N VAL A 284 -6.84 32.22 3.91
CA VAL A 284 -6.18 33.00 4.95
C VAL A 284 -5.55 34.27 4.39
N ALA A 285 -5.40 35.30 5.23
CA ALA A 285 -4.76 36.57 4.88
C ALA A 285 -3.24 36.43 4.73
N SER A 286 -2.59 37.40 4.13
CA SER A 286 -1.14 37.53 4.16
C SER A 286 -0.66 37.63 5.61
N GLY A 287 0.40 36.91 5.95
CA GLY A 287 0.92 36.86 7.32
C GLY A 287 1.89 35.73 7.55
N ILE A 288 2.36 35.60 8.78
CA ILE A 288 3.16 34.49 9.25
C ILE A 288 2.23 33.52 10.00
N TYR A 289 2.37 32.25 9.68
CA TYR A 289 1.65 31.15 10.34
C TYR A 289 2.65 30.21 10.97
N VAL A 290 2.36 29.74 12.20
CA VAL A 290 3.18 28.77 12.92
C VAL A 290 2.56 27.41 12.76
N VAL A 291 3.38 26.44 12.33
CA VAL A 291 2.97 25.05 12.22
C VAL A 291 3.55 24.30 13.42
N LEU A 292 2.68 23.67 14.19
CA LEU A 292 3.04 22.79 15.31
C LEU A 292 2.74 21.36 14.91
N LEU A 293 3.70 20.48 15.18
CA LEU A 293 3.55 19.05 14.94
C LEU A 293 3.82 18.30 16.23
N ALA A 294 3.05 17.26 16.48
CA ALA A 294 3.27 16.31 17.57
C ALA A 294 2.95 14.90 17.07
N ASN A 295 3.77 13.90 17.43
CA ASN A 295 3.42 12.51 17.19
C ASN A 295 2.24 12.08 18.08
N GLU A 296 1.74 10.87 17.90
CA GLU A 296 0.48 10.40 18.51
C GLU A 296 0.50 10.47 20.05
N ASP A 297 1.62 10.18 20.68
CA ASP A 297 1.79 10.21 22.15
C ASP A 297 2.39 11.53 22.66
N ALA A 298 2.58 12.51 21.78
CA ALA A 298 3.21 13.81 22.05
C ALA A 298 4.62 13.74 22.66
N SER A 299 5.31 12.62 22.55
CA SER A 299 6.70 12.45 23.00
C SER A 299 7.69 13.19 22.10
N GLU A 300 7.34 13.38 20.82
CA GLU A 300 8.12 14.12 19.84
C GLU A 300 7.30 15.29 19.31
N THR A 301 7.91 16.45 19.24
CA THR A 301 7.30 17.67 18.71
C THR A 301 8.25 18.38 17.76
N SER A 302 7.68 19.05 16.75
CA SER A 302 8.46 19.87 15.82
C SER A 302 7.67 21.10 15.40
N THR A 303 8.36 22.15 14.96
CA THR A 303 7.73 23.40 14.54
C THR A 303 8.36 23.95 13.28
N THR A 304 7.54 24.58 12.44
CA THR A 304 8.01 25.38 11.31
C THR A 304 7.13 26.62 11.13
N LYS A 305 7.50 27.50 10.21
CA LYS A 305 6.75 28.72 9.89
C LYS A 305 6.45 28.79 8.41
N ILE A 306 5.30 29.37 8.10
CA ILE A 306 4.84 29.63 6.73
C ILE A 306 4.61 31.13 6.59
N ALA A 307 5.21 31.74 5.57
CA ALA A 307 4.93 33.11 5.19
C ALA A 307 3.96 33.13 3.99
N ILE A 308 2.76 33.68 4.15
CA ILE A 308 1.75 33.84 3.10
C ILE A 308 1.82 35.27 2.55
N ILE A 309 1.90 35.42 1.23
CA ILE A 309 1.90 36.68 0.49
C ILE A 309 0.83 36.57 -0.61
N ASN A 310 -0.34 37.17 -0.36
CA ASN A 310 -1.47 37.19 -1.28
C ASN A 310 -1.37 38.36 -2.28
#